data_7988f6f5049d79bed850f6265609dc6f
#
_entry.id   7988f6f5049d79bed850f6265609dc6f
#
_cell.length_a   1.000
_cell.length_b   1.000
_cell.length_c   1.000
_cell.angle_alpha   90.00
_cell.angle_beta   90.00
_cell.angle_gamma   90.00
#
_symmetry.space_group_name_H-M   'P 1'
#
loop_
_entity.id
_entity.type
_entity.pdbx_description
1 polymer ?
#
loop_
_entity_poly.entity_id
_entity_poly.type
_entity_poly.pdbx_seq_one_letter_code
_entity_poly.pdbx_strand_id
1 'polypeptide(L)'
;GLVWAWEAWRTTHDHRQALRGMYMFFGGIVAFVIITKLVIPSLAPDGTFAYWDYPDFGSSLSDMLAMIVQHPLKSLGIAFDNSYKRQTLLLLVEPFFFLCLGSVRWLPCLPILLSRMWSSRPLLWMGMFHYNAIEFVIFAIAAVTVVGRVSKNWRKAVVAILLISITYSYRIAHLESEWTEPFRQLPQDVRTIKNNPRIDAINEMLAAVPENTCVTADDRVAPHLTSTNRVTVPGAPTPRTDLVILDMTQADTGNGLSKPSDALKDYEDQGYQRIADKENYILLSTSNAVPDRKLCGPTAP
;
A
#
# COMPACT_ATOMS: atom_id res chain seq x y z
N GLY A 1 7.64 10.87 -17.92
CA GLY A 1 8.57 11.84 -18.49
C GLY A 1 9.27 11.29 -19.72
N LEU A 2 10.19 10.30 -19.57
CA LEU A 2 11.04 9.81 -20.67
C LEU A 2 10.27 9.23 -21.86
N VAL A 3 9.24 8.41 -21.61
CA VAL A 3 8.41 7.83 -22.69
C VAL A 3 7.71 8.93 -23.48
N TRP A 4 7.19 9.94 -22.80
CA TRP A 4 6.57 11.08 -23.45
C TRP A 4 7.57 11.91 -24.25
N ALA A 5 8.74 12.20 -23.70
CA ALA A 5 9.81 12.90 -24.41
C ALA A 5 10.21 12.16 -25.70
N TRP A 6 10.37 10.83 -25.58
CA TRP A 6 10.74 9.97 -26.72
C TRP A 6 9.60 9.90 -27.78
N GLU A 7 8.33 9.75 -27.39
CA GLU A 7 7.21 9.75 -28.31
C GLU A 7 7.09 11.11 -29.04
N ALA A 8 7.17 12.22 -28.30
CA ALA A 8 7.12 13.56 -28.88
C ALA A 8 8.26 13.78 -29.88
N TRP A 9 9.46 13.37 -29.55
CA TRP A 9 10.62 13.47 -30.45
C TRP A 9 10.46 12.60 -31.69
N ARG A 10 10.03 11.34 -31.52
CA ARG A 10 9.91 10.37 -32.62
C ARG A 10 8.76 10.63 -33.56
N THR A 11 7.60 11.08 -33.05
CA THR A 11 6.35 11.17 -33.83
C THR A 11 6.07 12.54 -34.39
N THR A 12 6.34 13.58 -33.63
CA THR A 12 6.01 14.95 -33.99
C THR A 12 7.22 15.85 -34.21
N HIS A 13 8.45 15.37 -33.86
CA HIS A 13 9.67 16.17 -33.82
C HIS A 13 9.52 17.48 -33.00
N ASP A 14 8.54 17.49 -32.06
CA ASP A 14 8.27 18.64 -31.21
C ASP A 14 9.25 18.70 -30.02
N HIS A 15 10.33 19.46 -30.22
CA HIS A 15 11.35 19.65 -29.20
C HIS A 15 10.81 20.25 -27.88
N ARG A 16 9.75 21.07 -27.94
CA ARG A 16 9.16 21.68 -26.73
C ARG A 16 8.45 20.60 -25.90
N GLN A 17 7.71 19.72 -26.53
CA GLN A 17 7.07 18.60 -25.82
C GLN A 17 8.10 17.59 -25.30
N ALA A 18 9.14 17.29 -26.07
CA ALA A 18 10.24 16.45 -25.63
C ALA A 18 10.94 17.05 -24.38
N LEU A 19 11.25 18.35 -24.38
CA LEU A 19 11.78 19.05 -23.22
C LEU A 19 10.86 19.00 -22.01
N ARG A 20 9.55 19.20 -22.18
CA ARG A 20 8.58 19.06 -21.08
C ARG A 20 8.62 17.65 -20.46
N GLY A 21 8.70 16.62 -21.29
CA GLY A 21 8.86 15.23 -20.82
C GLY A 21 10.15 15.03 -20.02
N MET A 22 11.25 15.63 -20.44
CA MET A 22 12.52 15.60 -19.70
C MET A 22 12.42 16.36 -18.37
N TYR A 23 11.83 17.54 -18.34
CA TYR A 23 11.60 18.27 -17.08
C TYR A 23 10.74 17.49 -16.10
N MET A 24 9.70 16.80 -16.57
CA MET A 24 8.89 15.93 -15.71
C MET A 24 9.69 14.75 -15.16
N PHE A 25 10.59 14.19 -15.94
CA PHE A 25 11.44 13.08 -15.50
C PHE A 25 12.44 13.54 -14.41
N PHE A 26 13.21 14.58 -14.68
CA PHE A 26 14.19 15.11 -13.72
C PHE A 26 13.51 15.73 -12.50
N GLY A 27 12.40 16.43 -12.68
CA GLY A 27 11.59 16.96 -11.59
C GLY A 27 11.08 15.86 -10.66
N GLY A 28 10.67 14.72 -11.22
CA GLY A 28 10.27 13.55 -10.45
C GLY A 28 11.43 12.96 -9.62
N ILE A 29 12.64 12.88 -10.20
CA ILE A 29 13.84 12.43 -9.46
C ILE A 29 14.16 13.39 -8.32
N VAL A 30 14.16 14.68 -8.59
CA VAL A 30 14.45 15.72 -7.57
C VAL A 30 13.39 15.66 -6.46
N ALA A 31 12.11 15.57 -6.81
CA ALA A 31 11.03 15.44 -5.83
C ALA A 31 11.18 14.17 -4.98
N PHE A 32 11.50 13.03 -5.60
CA PHE A 32 11.76 11.78 -4.88
C PHE A 32 12.90 11.92 -3.86
N VAL A 33 14.02 12.52 -4.28
CA VAL A 33 15.18 12.74 -3.38
C VAL A 33 14.80 13.68 -2.23
N ILE A 34 14.12 14.80 -2.51
CA ILE A 34 13.66 15.73 -1.48
C ILE A 34 12.74 15.04 -0.48
N ILE A 35 11.74 14.30 -0.97
CA ILE A 35 10.76 13.63 -0.13
C ILE A 35 11.45 12.58 0.76
N THR A 36 12.30 11.73 0.19
CA THR A 36 12.91 10.60 0.91
C THR A 36 14.06 11.00 1.82
N LYS A 37 14.79 12.09 1.51
CA LYS A 37 15.98 12.50 2.27
C LYS A 37 15.73 13.67 3.21
N LEU A 38 14.70 14.47 2.96
CA LEU A 38 14.43 15.66 3.77
C LEU A 38 13.05 15.59 4.43
N VAL A 39 11.97 15.40 3.62
CA VAL A 39 10.59 15.50 4.16
C VAL A 39 10.27 14.34 5.09
N ILE A 40 10.43 13.08 4.62
CA ILE A 40 10.10 11.92 5.44
C ILE A 40 10.95 11.87 6.72
N PRO A 41 12.28 12.00 6.69
CA PRO A 41 13.09 12.02 7.90
C PRO A 41 12.73 13.16 8.86
N SER A 42 12.36 14.34 8.35
CA SER A 42 11.95 15.46 9.23
C SER A 42 10.62 15.22 9.95
N LEU A 43 9.79 14.33 9.44
CA LEU A 43 8.49 13.97 10.02
C LEU A 43 8.52 12.64 10.77
N ALA A 44 9.52 11.81 10.52
CA ALA A 44 9.67 10.51 11.17
C ALA A 44 10.15 10.67 12.62
N PRO A 45 9.60 9.89 13.58
CA PRO A 45 9.98 9.99 15.00
C PRO A 45 11.47 9.74 15.27
N ASP A 46 12.11 8.90 14.45
CA ASP A 46 13.51 8.50 14.55
C ASP A 46 14.43 9.27 13.59
N GLY A 47 13.88 10.21 12.82
CA GLY A 47 14.64 10.98 11.84
C GLY A 47 15.14 10.17 10.63
N THR A 48 14.62 8.95 10.43
CA THR A 48 15.07 8.05 9.35
C THR A 48 13.95 7.68 8.38
N PHE A 49 14.35 7.20 7.19
CA PHE A 49 13.44 6.60 6.24
C PHE A 49 13.30 5.10 6.55
N ALA A 50 12.26 4.73 7.28
CA ALA A 50 12.04 3.37 7.81
C ALA A 50 11.64 2.31 6.75
N TYR A 51 11.40 2.70 5.50
CA TYR A 51 10.83 1.80 4.48
C TYR A 51 11.88 1.26 3.49
N TRP A 52 13.06 0.88 3.99
CA TRP A 52 14.05 0.18 3.17
C TRP A 52 13.86 -1.33 3.28
N ASP A 53 13.04 -1.90 2.40
CA ASP A 53 12.65 -3.32 2.42
C ASP A 53 13.32 -4.11 1.28
N TYR A 54 14.62 -3.86 1.02
CA TYR A 54 15.37 -4.45 -0.09
C TYR A 54 16.64 -5.15 0.38
N PRO A 55 16.56 -6.19 1.24
CA PRO A 55 17.74 -6.82 1.83
C PRO A 55 18.68 -7.44 0.80
N ASP A 56 18.15 -7.96 -0.32
CA ASP A 56 18.95 -8.54 -1.40
C ASP A 56 19.78 -7.51 -2.18
N PHE A 57 19.48 -6.23 -2.01
CA PHE A 57 20.14 -5.12 -2.72
C PHE A 57 21.04 -4.29 -1.81
N GLY A 58 21.22 -4.68 -0.53
CA GLY A 58 22.01 -3.95 0.43
C GLY A 58 21.22 -2.95 1.27
N SER A 59 21.92 -2.05 1.95
CA SER A 59 21.37 -1.14 2.95
C SER A 59 21.04 0.26 2.43
N SER A 60 21.37 0.54 1.16
CA SER A 60 21.23 1.87 0.57
C SER A 60 20.82 1.84 -0.89
N LEU A 61 20.33 2.97 -1.40
CA LEU A 61 20.05 3.15 -2.83
C LEU A 61 21.32 2.99 -3.69
N SER A 62 22.48 3.39 -3.19
CA SER A 62 23.76 3.20 -3.89
C SER A 62 24.11 1.72 -4.04
N ASP A 63 23.90 0.92 -2.99
CA ASP A 63 24.12 -0.53 -3.04
C ASP A 63 23.17 -1.19 -4.03
N MET A 64 21.89 -0.77 -4.02
CA MET A 64 20.89 -1.25 -4.97
C MET A 64 21.31 -0.95 -6.42
N LEU A 65 21.72 0.27 -6.72
CA LEU A 65 22.15 0.64 -8.06
C LEU A 65 23.42 -0.14 -8.47
N ALA A 66 24.38 -0.30 -7.56
CA ALA A 66 25.58 -1.10 -7.79
C ALA A 66 25.20 -2.56 -8.10
N MET A 67 24.30 -3.16 -7.33
CA MET A 67 23.81 -4.53 -7.52
C MET A 67 23.11 -4.70 -8.89
N ILE A 68 22.27 -3.74 -9.29
CA ILE A 68 21.57 -3.78 -10.59
C ILE A 68 22.59 -3.72 -11.74
N VAL A 69 23.62 -2.87 -11.63
CA VAL A 69 24.63 -2.70 -12.70
C VAL A 69 25.59 -3.89 -12.74
N GLN A 70 26.06 -4.37 -11.61
CA GLN A 70 27.04 -5.45 -11.53
C GLN A 70 26.41 -6.83 -11.76
N HIS A 71 25.16 -7.03 -11.35
CA HIS A 71 24.46 -8.31 -11.38
C HIS A 71 23.05 -8.20 -11.97
N PRO A 72 22.87 -7.73 -13.22
CA PRO A 72 21.57 -7.41 -13.80
C PRO A 72 20.64 -8.63 -13.88
N LEU A 73 21.16 -9.82 -14.22
CA LEU A 73 20.37 -11.04 -14.30
C LEU A 73 19.89 -11.52 -12.92
N LYS A 74 20.75 -11.39 -11.90
CA LYS A 74 20.37 -11.71 -10.52
C LYS A 74 19.31 -10.74 -10.03
N SER A 75 19.48 -9.45 -10.25
CA SER A 75 18.49 -8.43 -9.90
C SER A 75 17.14 -8.68 -10.58
N LEU A 76 17.16 -9.04 -11.85
CA LEU A 76 15.95 -9.42 -12.57
C LEU A 76 15.34 -10.70 -11.99
N GLY A 77 16.15 -11.71 -11.66
CA GLY A 77 15.72 -12.97 -11.07
C GLY A 77 14.92 -12.79 -9.76
N ILE A 78 15.34 -11.86 -8.91
CA ILE A 78 14.63 -11.51 -7.66
C ILE A 78 13.20 -11.04 -7.92
N ALA A 79 12.95 -10.37 -9.04
CA ALA A 79 11.60 -9.94 -9.39
C ALA A 79 10.64 -11.11 -9.75
N PHE A 80 11.18 -12.30 -10.00
CA PHE A 80 10.43 -13.49 -10.42
C PHE A 80 10.65 -14.72 -9.53
N ASP A 81 11.35 -14.57 -8.40
CA ASP A 81 11.77 -15.67 -7.52
C ASP A 81 10.60 -16.39 -6.84
N ASN A 82 9.46 -15.72 -6.68
CA ASN A 82 8.28 -16.21 -5.98
C ASN A 82 7.11 -16.45 -6.94
N SER A 83 6.30 -17.50 -6.69
CA SER A 83 5.11 -17.80 -7.49
C SER A 83 4.06 -16.68 -7.45
N TYR A 84 3.85 -16.05 -6.31
CA TYR A 84 2.92 -14.93 -6.18
C TYR A 84 3.38 -13.68 -6.96
N LYS A 85 4.68 -13.40 -7.00
CA LYS A 85 5.24 -12.31 -7.84
C LYS A 85 4.92 -12.56 -9.32
N ARG A 86 5.17 -13.79 -9.80
CA ARG A 86 4.86 -14.17 -11.18
C ARG A 86 3.36 -14.10 -11.48
N GLN A 87 2.52 -14.58 -10.56
CA GLN A 87 1.06 -14.50 -10.67
C GLN A 87 0.59 -13.04 -10.77
N THR A 88 1.09 -12.15 -9.91
CA THR A 88 0.73 -10.73 -9.95
C THR A 88 1.11 -10.08 -11.28
N LEU A 89 2.30 -10.38 -11.82
CA LEU A 89 2.72 -9.87 -13.13
C LEU A 89 1.83 -10.38 -14.25
N LEU A 90 1.41 -11.65 -14.19
CA LEU A 90 0.46 -12.21 -15.14
C LEU A 90 -0.92 -11.54 -15.04
N LEU A 91 -1.44 -11.37 -13.82
CA LEU A 91 -2.73 -10.70 -13.58
C LEU A 91 -2.76 -9.25 -14.09
N LEU A 92 -1.61 -8.59 -14.20
CA LEU A 92 -1.51 -7.24 -14.76
C LEU A 92 -1.58 -7.20 -16.30
N VAL A 93 -1.15 -8.25 -17.00
CA VAL A 93 -1.04 -8.25 -18.46
C VAL A 93 -2.06 -9.16 -19.14
N GLU A 94 -2.46 -10.26 -18.51
CA GLU A 94 -3.40 -11.24 -19.03
C GLU A 94 -4.78 -10.64 -19.37
N PRO A 95 -5.40 -9.77 -18.53
CA PRO A 95 -6.68 -9.16 -18.87
C PRO A 95 -6.67 -8.40 -20.19
N PHE A 96 -5.51 -7.89 -20.58
CA PHE A 96 -5.29 -7.20 -21.85
C PHE A 96 -4.82 -8.11 -22.98
N PHE A 97 -4.87 -9.42 -22.77
CA PHE A 97 -4.37 -10.42 -23.72
C PHE A 97 -2.96 -10.08 -24.23
N PHE A 98 -2.09 -9.62 -23.30
CA PHE A 98 -0.71 -9.18 -23.53
C PHE A 98 -0.54 -8.03 -24.55
N LEU A 99 -1.61 -7.48 -25.11
CA LEU A 99 -1.54 -6.39 -26.09
C LEU A 99 -0.87 -5.14 -25.53
N CYS A 100 -1.00 -4.90 -24.24
CA CYS A 100 -0.34 -3.77 -23.58
C CYS A 100 1.17 -3.74 -23.81
N LEU A 101 1.81 -4.91 -23.94
CA LEU A 101 3.26 -5.02 -24.19
C LEU A 101 3.65 -4.56 -25.59
N GLY A 102 2.73 -4.47 -26.54
CA GLY A 102 2.95 -3.95 -27.88
C GLY A 102 3.09 -2.41 -27.97
N SER A 103 3.02 -1.70 -26.86
CA SER A 103 3.19 -0.25 -26.79
C SER A 103 4.20 0.13 -25.72
N VAL A 104 5.13 1.04 -26.04
CA VAL A 104 6.09 1.58 -25.06
C VAL A 104 5.44 2.33 -23.87
N ARG A 105 4.14 2.60 -23.97
CA ARG A 105 3.38 3.31 -22.94
C ARG A 105 3.23 2.56 -21.62
N TRP A 106 3.53 1.27 -21.58
CA TRP A 106 3.60 0.52 -20.34
C TRP A 106 4.92 0.71 -19.57
N LEU A 107 6.01 1.15 -20.24
CA LEU A 107 7.33 1.31 -19.62
C LEU A 107 7.36 2.19 -18.36
N PRO A 108 6.51 3.23 -18.21
CA PRO A 108 6.42 3.98 -16.94
C PRO A 108 6.07 3.13 -15.71
N CYS A 109 5.46 1.94 -15.90
CA CYS A 109 5.20 1.00 -14.81
C CYS A 109 6.47 0.33 -14.27
N LEU A 110 7.53 0.19 -15.07
CA LEU A 110 8.72 -0.58 -14.70
C LEU A 110 9.33 -0.17 -13.36
N PRO A 111 9.59 1.13 -13.07
CA PRO A 111 10.17 1.52 -11.79
C PRO A 111 9.28 1.13 -10.61
N ILE A 112 7.96 1.28 -10.74
CA ILE A 112 6.99 0.95 -9.70
C ILE A 112 6.91 -0.57 -9.52
N LEU A 113 6.79 -1.33 -10.61
CA LEU A 113 6.77 -2.79 -10.58
C LEU A 113 8.04 -3.36 -9.97
N LEU A 114 9.21 -2.91 -10.44
CA LEU A 114 10.50 -3.41 -9.96
C LEU A 114 10.68 -3.08 -8.47
N SER A 115 10.37 -1.86 -8.03
CA SER A 115 10.47 -1.52 -6.61
C SER A 115 9.61 -2.43 -5.75
N ARG A 116 8.42 -2.81 -6.20
CA ARG A 116 7.53 -3.74 -5.48
C ARG A 116 8.04 -5.19 -5.54
N MET A 117 8.38 -5.67 -6.74
CA MET A 117 8.83 -7.06 -6.92
C MET A 117 10.19 -7.34 -6.25
N TRP A 118 11.02 -6.32 -6.05
CA TRP A 118 12.30 -6.42 -5.33
C TRP A 118 12.16 -6.34 -3.81
N SER A 119 11.02 -5.88 -3.31
CA SER A 119 10.77 -5.77 -1.88
C SER A 119 10.66 -7.15 -1.21
N SER A 120 11.15 -7.24 0.01
CA SER A 120 10.95 -8.39 0.89
C SER A 120 9.53 -8.45 1.50
N ARG A 121 8.73 -7.38 1.37
CA ARG A 121 7.36 -7.29 1.91
C ARG A 121 6.34 -7.99 1.01
N PRO A 122 5.72 -9.11 1.42
CA PRO A 122 4.72 -9.82 0.61
C PRO A 122 3.53 -8.95 0.23
N LEU A 123 3.09 -8.06 1.10
CA LEU A 123 1.94 -7.19 0.87
C LEU A 123 2.10 -6.30 -0.37
N LEU A 124 3.33 -5.89 -0.71
CA LEU A 124 3.59 -5.00 -1.85
C LEU A 124 3.45 -5.70 -3.20
N TRP A 125 3.76 -7.00 -3.29
CA TRP A 125 3.74 -7.74 -4.55
C TRP A 125 2.63 -8.79 -4.66
N MET A 126 1.82 -9.01 -3.60
CA MET A 126 0.62 -9.84 -3.70
C MET A 126 -0.48 -9.12 -4.47
N GLY A 127 -1.18 -9.87 -5.34
CA GLY A 127 -2.21 -9.34 -6.24
C GLY A 127 -3.47 -8.84 -5.53
N MET A 128 -3.71 -9.24 -4.28
CA MET A 128 -4.92 -8.95 -3.52
C MET A 128 -5.03 -7.50 -3.01
N PHE A 129 -3.94 -6.71 -3.04
CA PHE A 129 -3.95 -5.35 -2.54
C PHE A 129 -4.07 -4.30 -3.66
N HIS A 130 -4.50 -3.10 -3.30
CA HIS A 130 -4.75 -1.97 -4.20
C HIS A 130 -3.51 -1.43 -4.94
N TYR A 131 -2.33 -1.91 -4.60
CA TYR A 131 -1.05 -1.47 -5.20
C TYR A 131 -0.97 -1.67 -6.71
N ASN A 132 -1.78 -2.56 -7.28
CA ASN A 132 -1.84 -2.83 -8.72
C ASN A 132 -2.70 -1.81 -9.51
N ALA A 133 -3.43 -0.93 -8.84
CA ALA A 133 -4.41 -0.06 -9.48
C ALA A 133 -3.79 0.91 -10.51
N ILE A 134 -2.64 1.50 -10.18
CA ILE A 134 -1.96 2.47 -11.05
C ILE A 134 -1.40 1.76 -12.29
N GLU A 135 -0.73 0.63 -12.09
CA GLU A 135 -0.15 -0.17 -13.17
C GLU A 135 -1.23 -0.68 -14.11
N PHE A 136 -2.35 -1.15 -13.57
CA PHE A 136 -3.47 -1.64 -14.37
C PHE A 136 -4.00 -0.56 -15.33
N VAL A 137 -4.16 0.69 -14.85
CA VAL A 137 -4.58 1.80 -15.70
C VAL A 137 -3.56 2.11 -16.80
N ILE A 138 -2.27 2.07 -16.49
CA ILE A 138 -1.23 2.32 -17.49
C ILE A 138 -1.18 1.19 -18.53
N PHE A 139 -1.33 -0.06 -18.11
CA PHE A 139 -1.44 -1.20 -19.04
C PHE A 139 -2.70 -1.10 -19.92
N ALA A 140 -3.83 -0.65 -19.37
CA ALA A 140 -5.05 -0.40 -20.14
C ALA A 140 -4.81 0.65 -21.25
N ILE A 141 -4.18 1.78 -20.91
CA ILE A 141 -3.84 2.84 -21.87
C ILE A 141 -2.90 2.28 -22.96
N ALA A 142 -1.90 1.47 -22.57
CA ALA A 142 -0.99 0.83 -23.52
C ALA A 142 -1.73 -0.12 -24.47
N ALA A 143 -2.65 -0.94 -23.96
CA ALA A 143 -3.47 -1.86 -24.75
C ALA A 143 -4.38 -1.11 -25.73
N VAL A 144 -5.09 -0.07 -25.27
CA VAL A 144 -5.94 0.78 -26.14
C VAL A 144 -5.12 1.41 -27.26
N THR A 145 -3.88 1.82 -26.97
CA THR A 145 -2.98 2.36 -28.00
C THR A 145 -2.67 1.34 -29.10
N VAL A 146 -2.46 0.07 -28.72
CA VAL A 146 -2.22 -1.01 -29.69
C VAL A 146 -3.48 -1.30 -30.51
N VAL A 147 -4.64 -1.40 -29.87
CA VAL A 147 -5.93 -1.57 -30.57
C VAL A 147 -6.17 -0.45 -31.58
N GLY A 148 -5.80 0.79 -31.25
CA GLY A 148 -5.90 1.93 -32.16
C GLY A 148 -5.08 1.76 -33.45
N ARG A 149 -3.99 0.97 -33.45
CA ARG A 149 -3.14 0.67 -34.60
C ARG A 149 -3.67 -0.49 -35.46
N VAL A 150 -4.60 -1.28 -34.92
CA VAL A 150 -5.21 -2.40 -35.66
C VAL A 150 -6.09 -1.87 -36.79
N SER A 151 -6.07 -2.50 -37.95
CA SER A 151 -6.92 -2.15 -39.08
C SER A 151 -8.41 -2.14 -38.70
N LYS A 152 -9.18 -1.26 -39.30
CA LYS A 152 -10.61 -1.06 -39.01
C LYS A 152 -11.42 -2.37 -39.06
N ASN A 153 -11.06 -3.27 -39.98
CA ASN A 153 -11.77 -4.55 -40.19
C ASN A 153 -11.59 -5.51 -39.00
N TRP A 154 -10.41 -5.54 -38.38
CA TRP A 154 -10.09 -6.42 -37.25
C TRP A 154 -10.33 -5.82 -35.90
N ARG A 155 -10.49 -4.48 -35.82
CA ARG A 155 -10.61 -3.76 -34.53
C ARG A 155 -11.77 -4.27 -33.68
N LYS A 156 -12.92 -4.55 -34.28
CA LYS A 156 -14.07 -5.08 -33.53
C LYS A 156 -13.79 -6.45 -32.93
N ALA A 157 -13.11 -7.34 -33.67
CA ALA A 157 -12.73 -8.67 -33.16
C ALA A 157 -11.73 -8.55 -32.02
N VAL A 158 -10.72 -7.68 -32.14
CA VAL A 158 -9.74 -7.44 -31.06
C VAL A 158 -10.41 -6.87 -29.82
N VAL A 159 -11.33 -5.91 -29.95
CA VAL A 159 -12.10 -5.38 -28.81
C VAL A 159 -12.96 -6.47 -28.16
N ALA A 160 -13.60 -7.33 -28.95
CA ALA A 160 -14.38 -8.45 -28.40
C ALA A 160 -13.48 -9.43 -27.61
N ILE A 161 -12.31 -9.77 -28.14
CA ILE A 161 -11.34 -10.62 -27.43
C ILE A 161 -10.90 -9.98 -26.12
N LEU A 162 -10.60 -8.67 -26.11
CA LEU A 162 -10.24 -7.95 -24.89
C LEU A 162 -11.37 -7.98 -23.85
N LEU A 163 -12.60 -7.73 -24.27
CA LEU A 163 -13.74 -7.77 -23.35
C LEU A 163 -13.93 -9.17 -22.76
N ILE A 164 -13.78 -10.23 -23.58
CA ILE A 164 -13.82 -11.61 -23.11
C ILE A 164 -12.68 -11.88 -22.13
N SER A 165 -11.45 -11.47 -22.44
CA SER A 165 -10.28 -11.65 -21.58
C SER A 165 -10.45 -10.95 -20.25
N ILE A 166 -10.89 -9.69 -20.23
CA ILE A 166 -11.15 -8.93 -18.99
C ILE A 166 -12.25 -9.61 -18.17
N THR A 167 -13.34 -10.05 -18.81
CA THR A 167 -14.44 -10.74 -18.13
C THR A 167 -13.98 -12.07 -17.55
N TYR A 168 -13.17 -12.82 -18.29
CA TYR A 168 -12.61 -14.10 -17.84
C TYR A 168 -11.66 -13.91 -16.67
N SER A 169 -10.71 -12.97 -16.76
CA SER A 169 -9.77 -12.66 -15.67
C SER A 169 -10.50 -12.18 -14.43
N TYR A 170 -11.53 -11.34 -14.59
CA TYR A 170 -12.39 -10.92 -13.49
C TYR A 170 -13.09 -12.12 -12.84
N ARG A 171 -13.63 -13.04 -13.65
CA ARG A 171 -14.30 -14.26 -13.14
C ARG A 171 -13.33 -15.15 -12.37
N ILE A 172 -12.12 -15.39 -12.88
CA ILE A 172 -11.11 -16.20 -12.17
C ILE A 172 -10.71 -15.53 -10.85
N ALA A 173 -10.35 -14.26 -10.90
CA ALA A 173 -10.04 -13.51 -9.67
C ALA A 173 -11.19 -13.57 -8.66
N HIS A 174 -12.43 -13.54 -9.14
CA HIS A 174 -13.62 -13.61 -8.30
C HIS A 174 -13.88 -15.00 -7.69
N LEU A 175 -13.51 -16.08 -8.39
CA LEU A 175 -13.70 -17.44 -7.90
C LEU A 175 -12.60 -17.89 -6.93
N GLU A 176 -11.41 -17.31 -7.06
CA GLU A 176 -10.23 -17.71 -6.28
C GLU A 176 -9.97 -16.83 -5.05
N SER A 177 -10.65 -15.68 -4.91
CA SER A 177 -10.38 -14.76 -3.80
C SER A 177 -11.63 -14.45 -2.98
N GLU A 178 -11.52 -14.65 -1.68
CA GLU A 178 -12.50 -14.18 -0.68
C GLU A 178 -12.71 -12.65 -0.74
N TRP A 179 -11.84 -11.93 -1.45
CA TRP A 179 -11.82 -10.48 -1.57
C TRP A 179 -12.71 -9.88 -2.67
N THR A 180 -13.26 -10.72 -3.55
CA THR A 180 -14.11 -10.25 -4.66
C THR A 180 -15.60 -10.25 -4.31
N GLU A 181 -15.94 -10.63 -3.11
CA GLU A 181 -17.30 -10.58 -2.55
C GLU A 181 -17.82 -9.16 -2.19
N PRO A 182 -17.02 -8.05 -2.08
CA PRO A 182 -17.55 -6.80 -1.51
C PRO A 182 -18.73 -6.22 -2.28
N PHE A 183 -18.78 -6.34 -3.61
CA PHE A 183 -19.90 -5.81 -4.39
C PHE A 183 -21.13 -6.69 -4.37
N ARG A 184 -20.99 -7.99 -4.18
CA ARG A 184 -22.09 -8.93 -4.09
C ARG A 184 -22.70 -8.94 -2.68
N GLN A 185 -21.86 -8.76 -1.68
CA GLN A 185 -22.26 -8.75 -0.26
C GLN A 185 -22.65 -7.36 0.23
N LEU A 186 -22.34 -6.27 -0.51
CA LEU A 186 -22.62 -4.91 -0.07
C LEU A 186 -24.02 -4.69 0.50
N PRO A 187 -25.13 -5.23 -0.08
CA PRO A 187 -26.44 -5.10 0.53
C PRO A 187 -26.61 -5.91 1.84
N GLN A 188 -25.91 -7.03 1.97
CA GLN A 188 -25.87 -7.83 3.20
C GLN A 188 -24.99 -7.17 4.23
N ASP A 189 -23.82 -6.66 3.83
CA ASP A 189 -22.87 -5.97 4.69
C ASP A 189 -23.49 -4.72 5.30
N VAL A 190 -24.24 -3.92 4.52
CA VAL A 190 -24.94 -2.74 5.04
C VAL A 190 -25.99 -3.12 6.09
N ARG A 191 -26.69 -4.24 5.92
CA ARG A 191 -27.65 -4.74 6.94
C ARG A 191 -26.94 -5.29 8.17
N THR A 192 -25.82 -6.00 7.96
CA THR A 192 -24.98 -6.57 9.03
C THR A 192 -24.30 -5.45 9.81
N ILE A 193 -23.79 -4.43 9.13
CA ILE A 193 -23.20 -3.23 9.76
C ILE A 193 -24.23 -2.56 10.68
N LYS A 194 -25.47 -2.36 10.21
CA LYS A 194 -26.49 -1.66 10.97
C LYS A 194 -26.90 -2.35 12.29
N ASN A 195 -26.70 -3.66 12.38
CA ASN A 195 -27.11 -4.48 13.55
C ASN A 195 -25.90 -5.25 14.15
N ASN A 196 -24.68 -4.81 13.92
CA ASN A 196 -23.49 -5.50 14.41
C ASN A 196 -23.12 -4.97 15.81
N PRO A 197 -23.25 -5.78 16.88
CA PRO A 197 -22.95 -5.36 18.23
C PRO A 197 -21.49 -4.90 18.42
N ARG A 198 -20.58 -5.38 17.57
CA ARG A 198 -19.18 -4.92 17.57
C ARG A 198 -19.03 -3.45 17.17
N ILE A 199 -19.91 -2.93 16.31
CA ILE A 199 -19.90 -1.51 15.92
C ILE A 199 -20.35 -0.64 17.10
N ASP A 200 -21.35 -1.07 17.82
CA ASP A 200 -21.80 -0.37 19.01
C ASP A 200 -20.73 -0.41 20.11
N ALA A 201 -20.10 -1.57 20.31
CA ALA A 201 -19.02 -1.74 21.27
C ALA A 201 -17.82 -0.85 20.96
N ILE A 202 -17.34 -0.81 19.71
CA ILE A 202 -16.21 0.05 19.34
C ILE A 202 -16.56 1.53 19.45
N ASN A 203 -17.76 1.94 19.03
CA ASN A 203 -18.21 3.32 19.15
C ASN A 203 -18.28 3.77 20.63
N GLU A 204 -18.74 2.91 21.51
CA GLU A 204 -18.76 3.18 22.95
C GLU A 204 -17.32 3.33 23.50
N MET A 205 -16.41 2.46 23.11
CA MET A 205 -14.99 2.57 23.51
C MET A 205 -14.33 3.83 22.97
N LEU A 206 -14.58 4.18 21.71
CA LEU A 206 -14.07 5.40 21.11
C LEU A 206 -14.59 6.65 21.83
N ALA A 207 -15.86 6.65 22.23
CA ALA A 207 -16.46 7.74 23.00
C ALA A 207 -15.90 7.85 24.43
N ALA A 208 -15.36 6.76 24.98
CA ALA A 208 -14.73 6.76 26.29
C ALA A 208 -13.28 7.27 26.28
N VAL A 209 -12.66 7.44 25.09
CA VAL A 209 -11.31 7.95 24.94
C VAL A 209 -11.31 9.49 25.03
N PRO A 210 -10.66 10.09 26.03
CA PRO A 210 -10.56 11.55 26.11
C PRO A 210 -9.74 12.11 24.95
N GLU A 211 -10.10 13.31 24.51
CA GLU A 211 -9.31 14.05 23.52
C GLU A 211 -7.91 14.41 24.06
N ASN A 212 -6.97 14.63 23.16
CA ASN A 212 -5.59 15.01 23.46
C ASN A 212 -4.79 13.97 24.27
N THR A 213 -5.17 12.68 24.18
CA THR A 213 -4.51 11.57 24.87
C THR A 213 -3.53 10.85 23.96
N CYS A 214 -2.53 10.20 24.55
CA CYS A 214 -1.64 9.26 23.83
C CYS A 214 -2.29 7.89 23.74
N VAL A 215 -2.71 7.49 22.57
CA VAL A 215 -3.42 6.23 22.36
C VAL A 215 -2.61 5.28 21.50
N THR A 216 -2.50 4.05 21.93
CA THR A 216 -2.05 2.96 21.07
C THR A 216 -3.28 2.14 20.68
N ALA A 217 -3.53 2.01 19.39
CA ALA A 217 -4.70 1.30 18.90
C ALA A 217 -4.36 0.42 17.72
N ASP A 218 -5.11 -0.67 17.58
CA ASP A 218 -5.08 -1.52 16.41
C ASP A 218 -5.22 -0.69 15.12
N ASP A 219 -4.58 -1.08 14.03
CA ASP A 219 -4.54 -0.29 12.78
C ASP A 219 -5.92 0.01 12.19
N ARG A 220 -6.93 -0.82 12.49
CA ARG A 220 -8.33 -0.62 12.08
C ARG A 220 -9.09 0.35 13.00
N VAL A 221 -8.66 0.50 14.22
CA VAL A 221 -9.24 1.41 15.22
C VAL A 221 -8.55 2.78 15.19
N ALA A 222 -7.24 2.78 15.00
CA ALA A 222 -6.40 3.97 15.02
C ALA A 222 -6.92 5.15 14.17
N PRO A 223 -7.40 4.96 12.92
CA PRO A 223 -7.89 6.06 12.09
C PRO A 223 -9.02 6.88 12.72
N HIS A 224 -9.87 6.26 13.55
CA HIS A 224 -10.99 6.93 14.20
C HIS A 224 -10.57 7.90 15.30
N LEU A 225 -9.34 7.81 15.79
CA LEU A 225 -8.81 8.61 16.90
C LEU A 225 -7.80 9.68 16.46
N THR A 226 -7.30 9.61 15.21
CA THR A 226 -6.20 10.48 14.75
C THR A 226 -6.55 11.97 14.69
N SER A 227 -7.82 12.33 14.59
CA SER A 227 -8.28 13.73 14.56
C SER A 227 -8.15 14.42 15.92
N THR A 228 -8.37 13.70 17.00
CA THR A 228 -8.43 14.23 18.36
C THR A 228 -7.25 13.84 19.23
N ASN A 229 -6.57 12.73 18.91
CA ASN A 229 -5.56 12.11 19.73
C ASN A 229 -4.24 11.94 18.98
N ARG A 230 -3.16 11.66 19.67
CA ARG A 230 -1.95 11.15 19.08
C ARG A 230 -1.97 9.63 19.16
N VAL A 231 -1.96 8.99 17.98
CA VAL A 231 -2.19 7.57 17.88
C VAL A 231 -0.97 6.85 17.34
N THR A 232 -0.66 5.71 17.94
CA THR A 232 0.34 4.74 17.46
C THR A 232 -0.30 3.36 17.33
N VAL A 233 0.40 2.40 16.72
CA VAL A 233 -0.02 1.00 16.68
C VAL A 233 0.82 0.17 17.66
N PRO A 234 0.27 -0.93 18.24
CA PRO A 234 1.02 -1.83 19.11
C PRO A 234 2.28 -2.36 18.44
N GLY A 235 3.41 -2.35 19.17
CA GLY A 235 4.71 -2.74 18.64
C GLY A 235 5.48 -1.64 17.91
N ALA A 236 4.85 -0.50 17.60
CA ALA A 236 5.57 0.66 17.12
C ALA A 236 6.27 1.41 18.27
N PRO A 237 7.47 1.98 18.06
CA PRO A 237 8.14 2.80 19.05
C PRO A 237 7.26 3.97 19.46
N THR A 238 6.97 4.08 20.75
CA THR A 238 6.26 5.23 21.31
C THR A 238 6.86 5.59 22.67
N PRO A 239 7.13 6.87 22.94
CA PRO A 239 7.68 7.28 24.24
C PRO A 239 6.63 7.22 25.35
N ARG A 240 5.35 7.27 25.00
CA ARG A 240 4.26 7.24 25.97
C ARG A 240 2.98 6.71 25.35
N THR A 241 2.27 5.89 26.10
CA THR A 241 0.90 5.43 25.82
C THR A 241 0.09 5.57 27.10
N ASP A 242 -1.05 6.24 27.05
CA ASP A 242 -1.98 6.38 28.16
C ASP A 242 -3.13 5.38 28.10
N LEU A 243 -3.59 5.11 26.89
CA LEU A 243 -4.69 4.20 26.57
C LEU A 243 -4.28 3.25 25.45
N VAL A 244 -4.77 2.00 25.54
CA VAL A 244 -4.55 0.98 24.52
C VAL A 244 -5.88 0.40 24.12
N ILE A 245 -6.17 0.32 22.81
CA ILE A 245 -7.34 -0.36 22.27
C ILE A 245 -6.89 -1.49 21.35
N LEU A 246 -7.30 -2.71 21.66
CA LEU A 246 -6.99 -3.91 20.90
C LEU A 246 -8.26 -4.57 20.36
N ASP A 247 -8.22 -5.01 19.12
CA ASP A 247 -9.19 -5.92 18.52
C ASP A 247 -8.66 -7.35 18.56
N MET A 248 -9.17 -8.15 19.48
CA MET A 248 -8.72 -9.53 19.72
C MET A 248 -9.11 -10.51 18.60
N THR A 249 -9.90 -10.08 17.62
CA THR A 249 -10.27 -10.93 16.47
C THR A 249 -9.28 -10.84 15.31
N GLN A 250 -8.33 -9.91 15.39
CA GLN A 250 -7.34 -9.73 14.34
C GLN A 250 -6.22 -10.76 14.42
N ALA A 251 -5.61 -11.06 13.25
CA ALA A 251 -4.43 -11.92 13.19
C ALA A 251 -3.18 -11.23 13.75
N ASP A 252 -3.11 -9.90 13.58
CA ASP A 252 -2.05 -9.04 14.12
C ASP A 252 -2.61 -7.63 14.40
N THR A 253 -1.85 -6.83 15.13
CA THR A 253 -2.23 -5.45 15.52
C THR A 253 -1.98 -4.41 14.43
N GLY A 254 -1.51 -4.83 13.27
CA GLY A 254 -1.20 -4.01 12.11
C GLY A 254 0.22 -4.27 11.59
N ASN A 255 0.34 -4.41 10.27
CA ASN A 255 1.60 -4.65 9.56
C ASN A 255 2.46 -5.84 10.06
N GLY A 256 1.86 -6.82 10.72
CA GLY A 256 2.55 -7.98 11.26
C GLY A 256 3.45 -7.67 12.49
N LEU A 257 3.20 -6.56 13.18
CA LEU A 257 4.05 -6.10 14.29
C LEU A 257 3.93 -7.00 15.52
N SER A 258 2.70 -7.35 15.94
CA SER A 258 2.46 -8.26 17.07
C SER A 258 1.08 -8.92 16.96
N LYS A 259 0.88 -10.02 17.67
CA LYS A 259 -0.47 -10.59 17.85
C LYS A 259 -1.20 -9.80 18.94
N PRO A 260 -2.53 -9.61 18.81
CA PRO A 260 -3.29 -8.91 19.84
C PRO A 260 -3.16 -9.53 21.24
N SER A 261 -3.10 -10.85 21.32
CA SER A 261 -2.88 -11.59 22.58
C SER A 261 -1.54 -11.29 23.25
N ASP A 262 -0.49 -11.19 22.44
CA ASP A 262 0.86 -10.92 22.93
C ASP A 262 0.97 -9.45 23.35
N ALA A 263 0.42 -8.53 22.54
CA ALA A 263 0.34 -7.12 22.88
C ALA A 263 -0.46 -6.90 24.17
N LEU A 264 -1.61 -7.57 24.32
CA LEU A 264 -2.42 -7.49 25.55
C LEU A 264 -1.60 -7.87 26.77
N LYS A 265 -0.93 -9.02 26.71
CA LYS A 265 -0.09 -9.49 27.81
C LYS A 265 1.03 -8.51 28.14
N ASP A 266 1.73 -8.01 27.12
CA ASP A 266 2.82 -7.06 27.29
C ASP A 266 2.35 -5.78 28.00
N TYR A 267 1.16 -5.26 27.67
CA TYR A 267 0.61 -4.08 28.35
C TYR A 267 0.14 -4.39 29.76
N GLU A 268 -0.48 -5.55 30.01
CA GLU A 268 -0.86 -5.97 31.37
C GLU A 268 0.39 -6.16 32.27
N ASP A 269 1.45 -6.76 31.74
CA ASP A 269 2.74 -6.91 32.45
C ASP A 269 3.41 -5.55 32.75
N GLN A 270 3.13 -4.53 31.95
CA GLN A 270 3.54 -3.13 32.17
C GLN A 270 2.62 -2.38 33.18
N GLY A 271 1.58 -3.03 33.69
CA GLY A 271 0.69 -2.46 34.72
C GLY A 271 -0.54 -1.73 34.17
N TYR A 272 -0.85 -1.88 32.87
CA TYR A 272 -2.11 -1.37 32.32
C TYR A 272 -3.29 -2.18 32.85
N GLN A 273 -4.38 -1.51 33.17
CA GLN A 273 -5.60 -2.12 33.68
C GLN A 273 -6.70 -2.12 32.62
N ARG A 274 -7.44 -3.20 32.52
CA ARG A 274 -8.62 -3.26 31.66
C ARG A 274 -9.72 -2.38 32.23
N ILE A 275 -10.17 -1.42 31.43
CA ILE A 275 -11.29 -0.53 31.79
C ILE A 275 -12.55 -0.87 31.00
N ALA A 276 -12.44 -1.54 29.87
CA ALA A 276 -13.56 -2.11 29.12
C ALA A 276 -13.12 -3.37 28.36
N ASP A 277 -14.07 -4.32 28.25
CA ASP A 277 -13.93 -5.55 27.46
C ASP A 277 -15.31 -5.88 26.86
N LYS A 278 -15.48 -5.65 25.57
CA LYS A 278 -16.76 -5.83 24.86
C LYS A 278 -16.54 -6.33 23.45
N GLU A 279 -17.25 -7.37 23.06
CA GLU A 279 -17.28 -7.91 21.68
C GLU A 279 -15.88 -8.15 21.11
N ASN A 280 -14.96 -8.65 21.94
CA ASN A 280 -13.54 -8.85 21.64
C ASN A 280 -12.73 -7.55 21.40
N TYR A 281 -13.25 -6.40 21.75
CA TYR A 281 -12.44 -5.19 21.90
C TYR A 281 -12.05 -5.01 23.37
N ILE A 282 -10.78 -4.72 23.61
CA ILE A 282 -10.24 -4.48 24.95
C ILE A 282 -9.69 -3.06 25.00
N LEU A 283 -10.12 -2.30 26.00
CA LEU A 283 -9.59 -0.98 26.33
C LEU A 283 -8.80 -1.06 27.65
N LEU A 284 -7.52 -0.68 27.57
CA LEU A 284 -6.62 -0.64 28.71
C LEU A 284 -6.26 0.81 29.02
N SER A 285 -5.98 1.10 30.29
CA SER A 285 -5.52 2.41 30.75
C SER A 285 -4.37 2.27 31.75
N THR A 286 -3.45 3.22 31.71
CA THR A 286 -2.51 3.40 32.81
C THR A 286 -3.17 4.21 33.94
N SER A 287 -2.72 4.02 35.17
CA SER A 287 -3.17 4.82 36.34
C SER A 287 -2.81 6.31 36.23
N ASN A 288 -1.92 6.69 35.34
CA ASN A 288 -1.38 8.04 35.19
C ASN A 288 -1.76 8.67 33.84
N ALA A 289 -2.89 8.27 33.23
CA ALA A 289 -3.37 8.86 32.00
C ALA A 289 -3.65 10.37 32.18
N VAL A 290 -2.90 11.21 31.48
CA VAL A 290 -3.06 12.68 31.53
C VAL A 290 -3.38 13.13 30.10
N PRO A 291 -4.54 13.81 29.89
CA PRO A 291 -4.90 14.35 28.57
C PRO A 291 -3.97 15.52 28.19
N ASP A 292 -2.79 15.24 27.69
CA ASP A 292 -1.88 16.21 27.11
C ASP A 292 -1.14 15.63 25.89
N ARG A 293 -1.64 15.95 24.72
CA ARG A 293 -1.10 15.50 23.44
C ARG A 293 0.39 15.88 23.24
N LYS A 294 0.88 16.91 23.91
CA LYS A 294 2.28 17.34 23.83
C LYS A 294 3.23 16.34 24.49
N LEU A 295 2.73 15.54 25.42
CA LEU A 295 3.50 14.54 26.13
C LEU A 295 3.62 13.21 25.38
N CYS A 296 2.90 13.03 24.26
CA CYS A 296 2.77 11.77 23.55
C CYS A 296 3.94 11.39 22.64
N GLY A 297 5.02 12.10 22.63
CA GLY A 297 6.12 11.73 21.78
C GLY A 297 7.19 12.78 21.66
N PRO A 298 8.31 12.50 21.01
CA PRO A 298 9.25 13.54 20.73
C PRO A 298 8.48 14.67 20.06
N THR A 299 8.54 15.85 20.64
CA THR A 299 8.17 17.06 19.91
C THR A 299 8.95 16.99 18.63
N ALA A 300 8.25 16.93 17.49
CA ALA A 300 8.90 17.15 16.21
C ALA A 300 9.71 18.44 16.38
N PRO A 301 10.99 18.43 15.98
CA PRO A 301 11.82 19.60 16.05
C PRO A 301 11.22 20.75 15.25
#